data_93bf5e0f49191a4565aa9717b1d0baaa
#
_entry.id   93bf5e0f49191a4565aa9717b1d0baaa
#
_cell.length_a   1.000
_cell.length_b   1.000
_cell.length_c   1.000
_cell.angle_alpha   90.00
_cell.angle_beta   90.00
_cell.angle_gamma   90.00
#
_symmetry.space_group_name_H-M   'P 1'
#
loop_
_entity.id
_entity.type
_entity.pdbx_description
1 polymer ?
#
loop_
_entity_poly.entity_id
_entity_poly.type
_entity_poly.pdbx_seq_one_letter_code
_entity_poly.pdbx_strand_id
1 'polypeptide(L)'
;MNPIALIILLIIGGGFLFILSKSVHAETSFYSKSQIETLIRTSASLYGIEPALVYAIAKVESNLNPLAKNPADPSYGLMQIMPMLAQDYGFVKDWRNPTSFEINSLYDPNISLTIACQHLARLLKSYSMDVAIQMYNVGETGYKRGIRAKDYLEKVRTYYEAYNKT
;
A
#
# COMPACT_ATOMS: atom_id res chain seq x y z
N MET A 1 16.42 13.97 9.19
CA MET A 1 16.80 12.70 8.55
C MET A 1 18.10 12.91 7.80
N ASN A 2 19.20 12.25 8.21
CA ASN A 2 20.47 12.36 7.49
C ASN A 2 20.39 11.56 6.19
N PRO A 3 20.67 12.17 5.03
CA PRO A 3 20.82 11.41 3.79
C PRO A 3 22.11 10.58 3.91
N ILE A 4 22.01 9.29 3.65
CA ILE A 4 23.17 8.40 3.52
C ILE A 4 23.92 8.84 2.25
N ALA A 5 25.02 9.55 2.42
CA ALA A 5 25.92 9.92 1.33
C ALA A 5 26.75 8.68 0.95
N LEU A 6 26.52 8.13 -0.23
CA LEU A 6 27.39 7.12 -0.81
C LEU A 6 28.66 7.84 -1.35
N ILE A 7 29.77 7.71 -0.63
CA ILE A 7 31.07 8.24 -1.07
C ILE A 7 31.71 7.18 -1.96
N ILE A 8 31.79 7.43 -3.26
CA ILE A 8 32.58 6.62 -4.19
C ILE A 8 33.97 7.27 -4.29
N LEU A 9 34.99 6.60 -3.76
CA LEU A 9 36.37 7.02 -3.85
C LEU A 9 36.99 6.46 -5.15
N LEU A 10 37.22 7.32 -6.13
CA LEU A 10 37.97 6.98 -7.35
C LEU A 10 39.38 7.56 -7.21
N ILE A 11 40.36 6.67 -7.07
CA ILE A 11 41.80 7.05 -7.13
C ILE A 11 42.23 6.96 -8.58
N ILE A 12 42.45 8.11 -9.24
CA ILE A 12 43.13 8.20 -10.52
C ILE A 12 44.48 8.86 -10.25
N GLY A 13 45.54 8.21 -10.71
CA GLY A 13 46.93 8.58 -10.44
C GLY A 13 47.24 10.04 -10.77
N GLY A 14 47.91 10.73 -9.83
CA GLY A 14 48.44 12.07 -9.99
C GLY A 14 47.62 13.20 -9.39
N GLY A 15 47.45 13.21 -8.08
CA GLY A 15 47.50 14.43 -7.31
C GLY A 15 46.31 15.40 -7.28
N PHE A 16 45.08 15.04 -7.58
CA PHE A 16 43.91 15.87 -7.22
C PHE A 16 42.71 15.02 -6.79
N LEU A 17 42.28 15.21 -5.57
CA LEU A 17 41.08 14.57 -5.01
C LEU A 17 39.86 15.39 -5.44
N PHE A 18 39.11 14.96 -6.46
CA PHE A 18 37.79 15.50 -6.73
C PHE A 18 36.74 14.70 -5.94
N ILE A 19 36.19 15.31 -4.90
CA ILE A 19 35.02 14.79 -4.20
C ILE A 19 33.78 15.20 -5.03
N LEU A 20 33.32 14.32 -5.91
CA LEU A 20 31.99 14.45 -6.49
C LEU A 20 30.97 13.97 -5.45
N SER A 21 30.50 14.89 -4.60
CA SER A 21 29.30 14.64 -3.81
C SER A 21 28.12 14.69 -4.77
N LYS A 22 27.76 13.54 -5.35
CA LYS A 22 26.46 13.41 -5.98
C LYS A 22 25.46 13.38 -4.82
N SER A 23 24.79 14.50 -4.59
CA SER A 23 23.61 14.56 -3.76
C SER A 23 22.62 13.56 -4.38
N VAL A 24 22.51 12.39 -3.75
CA VAL A 24 21.39 11.47 -4.03
C VAL A 24 20.19 12.18 -3.42
N HIS A 25 19.57 13.05 -4.20
CA HIS A 25 18.19 13.37 -3.97
C HIS A 25 17.48 12.03 -4.03
N ALA A 26 16.88 11.62 -2.92
CA ALA A 26 15.92 10.55 -2.95
C ALA A 26 14.89 10.97 -4.01
N GLU A 27 15.02 10.41 -5.22
CA GLU A 27 13.97 10.49 -6.21
C GLU A 27 12.77 9.89 -5.49
N THR A 28 11.82 10.73 -5.14
CA THR A 28 10.47 10.29 -4.83
C THR A 28 10.06 9.55 -6.10
N SER A 29 10.22 8.24 -6.09
CA SER A 29 9.88 7.38 -7.21
C SER A 29 8.38 7.50 -7.40
N PHE A 30 7.96 8.42 -8.29
CA PHE A 30 6.58 8.54 -8.71
C PHE A 30 6.30 7.31 -9.57
N TYR A 31 5.67 6.31 -8.97
CA TYR A 31 5.16 5.18 -9.73
C TYR A 31 4.17 5.69 -10.78
N SER A 32 4.39 5.35 -12.03
CA SER A 32 3.40 5.57 -13.09
C SER A 32 2.16 4.70 -12.84
N LYS A 33 1.03 5.10 -13.40
CA LYS A 33 -0.21 4.32 -13.30
C LYS A 33 0.00 2.87 -13.76
N SER A 34 0.71 2.66 -14.87
CA SER A 34 1.01 1.32 -15.40
C SER A 34 1.89 0.47 -14.46
N GLN A 35 2.82 1.09 -13.76
CA GLN A 35 3.63 0.39 -12.74
C GLN A 35 2.76 -0.04 -11.55
N ILE A 36 1.89 0.84 -11.04
CA ILE A 36 0.93 0.49 -9.97
C ILE A 36 0.01 -0.65 -10.40
N GLU A 37 -0.54 -0.61 -11.62
CA GLU A 37 -1.40 -1.69 -12.14
C GLU A 37 -0.64 -3.01 -12.27
N THR A 38 0.64 -2.97 -12.66
CA THR A 38 1.49 -4.17 -12.72
C THR A 38 1.72 -4.74 -11.32
N LEU A 39 2.04 -3.90 -10.33
CA LEU A 39 2.20 -4.32 -8.93
C LEU A 39 0.90 -4.94 -8.38
N ILE A 40 -0.25 -4.34 -8.67
CA ILE A 40 -1.56 -4.88 -8.27
C ILE A 40 -1.77 -6.27 -8.86
N ARG A 41 -1.57 -6.46 -10.17
CA ARG A 41 -1.73 -7.77 -10.81
C ARG A 41 -0.80 -8.83 -10.21
N THR A 42 0.47 -8.47 -10.03
CA THR A 42 1.47 -9.39 -9.44
C THR A 42 1.10 -9.78 -8.02
N SER A 43 0.77 -8.80 -7.17
CA SER A 43 0.41 -9.07 -5.78
C SER A 43 -0.90 -9.87 -5.68
N ALA A 44 -1.93 -9.50 -6.45
CA ALA A 44 -3.19 -10.24 -6.47
C ALA A 44 -2.98 -11.71 -6.85
N SER A 45 -2.21 -11.97 -7.92
CA SER A 45 -1.88 -13.33 -8.35
C SER A 45 -1.12 -14.13 -7.29
N LEU A 46 -0.17 -13.50 -6.60
CA LEU A 46 0.60 -14.15 -5.53
C LEU A 46 -0.28 -14.67 -4.39
N TYR A 47 -1.36 -13.95 -4.09
CA TYR A 47 -2.30 -14.31 -3.01
C TYR A 47 -3.59 -14.99 -3.49
N GLY A 48 -3.69 -15.32 -4.79
CA GLY A 48 -4.84 -15.99 -5.37
C GLY A 48 -6.12 -15.15 -5.37
N ILE A 49 -5.98 -13.83 -5.52
CA ILE A 49 -7.10 -12.88 -5.57
C ILE A 49 -7.25 -12.37 -7.00
N GLU A 50 -8.48 -12.10 -7.42
CA GLU A 50 -8.74 -11.46 -8.70
C GLU A 50 -8.12 -10.05 -8.75
N PRO A 51 -7.27 -9.74 -9.75
CA PRO A 51 -6.64 -8.42 -9.87
C PRO A 51 -7.65 -7.27 -9.92
N ALA A 52 -8.82 -7.51 -10.52
CA ALA A 52 -9.91 -6.54 -10.57
C ALA A 52 -10.37 -6.08 -9.19
N LEU A 53 -10.45 -7.00 -8.22
CA LEU A 53 -10.85 -6.67 -6.85
C LEU A 53 -9.81 -5.79 -6.14
N VAL A 54 -8.54 -6.16 -6.24
CA VAL A 54 -7.44 -5.38 -5.61
C VAL A 54 -7.34 -3.99 -6.26
N TYR A 55 -7.48 -3.92 -7.59
CA TYR A 55 -7.51 -2.65 -8.31
C TYR A 55 -8.67 -1.76 -7.87
N ALA A 56 -9.88 -2.32 -7.79
CA ALA A 56 -11.07 -1.58 -7.41
C ALA A 56 -10.96 -1.00 -5.99
N ILE A 57 -10.45 -1.80 -5.04
CA ILE A 57 -10.20 -1.33 -3.68
C ILE A 57 -9.14 -0.21 -3.69
N ALA A 58 -7.97 -0.39 -4.33
CA ALA A 58 -6.94 0.64 -4.43
C ALA A 58 -7.47 1.94 -5.07
N LYS A 59 -8.36 1.79 -6.05
CA LYS A 59 -9.00 2.94 -6.72
C LYS A 59 -9.90 3.73 -5.77
N VAL A 60 -10.67 3.06 -4.93
CA VAL A 60 -11.54 3.70 -3.92
C VAL A 60 -10.72 4.30 -2.78
N GLU A 61 -9.70 3.59 -2.29
CA GLU A 61 -8.90 3.98 -1.13
C GLU A 61 -8.02 5.21 -1.39
N SER A 62 -7.32 5.23 -2.52
CA SER A 62 -6.28 6.23 -2.78
C SER A 62 -6.34 6.86 -4.17
N ASN A 63 -7.30 6.47 -5.01
CA ASN A 63 -7.27 6.77 -6.45
C ASN A 63 -5.96 6.32 -7.13
N LEU A 64 -5.40 5.19 -6.70
CA LEU A 64 -4.11 4.62 -7.12
C LEU A 64 -2.88 5.48 -6.74
N ASN A 65 -3.00 6.34 -5.74
CA ASN A 65 -1.89 7.15 -5.26
C ASN A 65 -1.16 6.45 -4.09
N PRO A 66 0.10 5.99 -4.26
CA PRO A 66 0.84 5.34 -3.19
C PRO A 66 1.23 6.28 -2.05
N LEU A 67 1.19 7.60 -2.27
CA LEU A 67 1.51 8.61 -1.27
C LEU A 67 0.26 9.18 -0.57
N ALA A 68 -0.91 8.55 -0.76
CA ALA A 68 -2.13 9.01 -0.12
C ALA A 68 -2.05 8.87 1.41
N LYS A 69 -2.56 9.88 2.10
CA LYS A 69 -2.75 9.90 3.55
C LYS A 69 -4.15 10.42 3.83
N ASN A 70 -4.90 9.69 4.63
CA ASN A 70 -6.19 10.19 5.10
C ASN A 70 -5.97 11.19 6.24
N PRO A 71 -6.49 12.42 6.15
CA PRO A 71 -6.38 13.41 7.21
C PRO A 71 -7.27 13.10 8.42
N ALA A 72 -8.32 12.30 8.26
CA ALA A 72 -9.30 12.00 9.30
C ALA A 72 -8.95 10.78 10.16
N ASP A 73 -8.15 9.85 9.63
CA ASP A 73 -7.69 8.67 10.35
C ASP A 73 -6.26 8.29 9.92
N PRO A 74 -5.55 7.49 10.73
CA PRO A 74 -4.17 7.10 10.45
C PRO A 74 -4.09 5.97 9.40
N SER A 75 -4.55 6.21 8.18
CA SER A 75 -4.41 5.28 7.06
C SER A 75 -3.47 5.84 5.98
N TYR A 76 -2.65 4.95 5.38
CA TYR A 76 -1.50 5.34 4.59
C TYR A 76 -1.36 4.53 3.30
N GLY A 77 -0.92 5.20 2.25
CA GLY A 77 -0.46 4.58 1.02
C GLY A 77 -1.57 4.10 0.09
N LEU A 78 -1.16 3.28 -0.88
CA LEU A 78 -2.01 2.80 -1.99
C LEU A 78 -3.30 2.14 -1.53
N MET A 79 -3.22 1.33 -0.49
CA MET A 79 -4.32 0.50 0.04
C MET A 79 -4.89 1.05 1.35
N GLN A 80 -4.52 2.27 1.77
CA GLN A 80 -4.94 2.96 2.99
C GLN A 80 -4.79 2.05 4.23
N ILE A 81 -3.58 1.54 4.43
CA ILE A 81 -3.27 0.64 5.54
C ILE A 81 -3.18 1.40 6.86
N MET A 82 -3.94 0.96 7.84
CA MET A 82 -3.82 1.44 9.22
C MET A 82 -2.68 0.72 9.95
N PRO A 83 -1.92 1.41 10.86
CA PRO A 83 -0.86 0.79 11.65
C PRO A 83 -1.32 -0.44 12.43
N MET A 84 -2.56 -0.46 12.90
CA MET A 84 -3.14 -1.62 13.60
C MET A 84 -3.20 -2.85 12.69
N LEU A 85 -3.66 -2.69 11.45
CA LEU A 85 -3.67 -3.78 10.48
C LEU A 85 -2.24 -4.19 10.10
N ALA A 86 -1.33 -3.22 9.93
CA ALA A 86 0.07 -3.50 9.64
C ALA A 86 0.76 -4.28 10.75
N GLN A 87 0.39 -4.07 12.01
CA GLN A 87 0.87 -4.86 13.14
C GLN A 87 0.42 -6.31 13.07
N ASP A 88 -0.83 -6.58 12.69
CA ASP A 88 -1.35 -7.96 12.55
C ASP A 88 -0.55 -8.79 11.54
N TYR A 89 0.09 -8.10 10.57
CA TYR A 89 0.92 -8.72 9.52
C TYR A 89 2.43 -8.52 9.73
N GLY A 90 2.86 -8.02 10.91
CA GLY A 90 4.26 -7.94 11.30
C GLY A 90 5.05 -6.77 10.71
N PHE A 91 4.40 -5.79 10.08
CA PHE A 91 5.05 -4.61 9.51
C PHE A 91 5.17 -3.43 10.47
N VAL A 92 4.39 -3.42 11.53
CA VAL A 92 4.44 -2.45 12.63
C VAL A 92 4.54 -3.21 13.94
N LYS A 93 5.43 -2.79 14.83
CA LYS A 93 5.66 -3.48 16.10
C LYS A 93 4.61 -3.11 17.16
N ASP A 94 4.28 -1.84 17.26
CA ASP A 94 3.25 -1.31 18.16
C ASP A 94 2.43 -0.22 17.45
N TRP A 95 1.20 -0.54 17.09
CA TRP A 95 0.33 0.36 16.35
C TRP A 95 -0.06 1.62 17.13
N ARG A 96 0.05 1.60 18.47
CA ARG A 96 -0.25 2.77 19.32
C ARG A 96 0.88 3.78 19.30
N ASN A 97 2.11 3.31 19.00
CA ASN A 97 3.30 4.13 18.96
C ASN A 97 4.24 3.71 17.81
N PRO A 98 3.74 3.76 16.55
CA PRO A 98 4.56 3.37 15.42
C PRO A 98 5.69 4.35 15.20
N THR A 99 6.86 3.85 14.83
CA THR A 99 8.00 4.69 14.46
C THR A 99 7.76 5.38 13.12
N SER A 100 8.45 6.50 12.88
CA SER A 100 8.40 7.18 11.59
C SER A 100 8.85 6.27 10.43
N PHE A 101 9.77 5.34 10.68
CA PHE A 101 10.21 4.37 9.68
C PHE A 101 9.07 3.40 9.30
N GLU A 102 8.37 2.84 10.29
CA GLU A 102 7.22 1.96 10.06
C GLU A 102 6.10 2.67 9.31
N ILE A 103 5.75 3.89 9.70
CA ILE A 103 4.75 4.70 8.96
C ILE A 103 5.21 4.97 7.53
N ASN A 104 6.47 5.38 7.34
CA ASN A 104 6.99 5.65 5.99
C ASN A 104 6.99 4.39 5.11
N SER A 105 7.17 3.21 5.67
CA SER A 105 7.10 1.95 4.92
C SER A 105 5.72 1.67 4.33
N LEU A 106 4.64 2.16 4.94
CA LEU A 106 3.27 1.96 4.45
C LEU A 106 2.96 2.74 3.15
N TYR A 107 3.81 3.71 2.79
CA TYR A 107 3.75 4.39 1.49
C TYR A 107 4.43 3.61 0.36
N ASP A 108 5.21 2.56 0.68
CA ASP A 108 5.72 1.64 -0.35
C ASP A 108 4.55 0.81 -0.90
N PRO A 109 4.24 0.88 -2.21
CA PRO A 109 3.11 0.16 -2.78
C PRO A 109 3.26 -1.36 -2.68
N ASN A 110 4.49 -1.90 -2.64
CA ASN A 110 4.71 -3.33 -2.45
C ASN A 110 4.31 -3.77 -1.03
N ILE A 111 4.70 -3.00 -0.01
CA ILE A 111 4.32 -3.27 1.39
C ILE A 111 2.82 -3.11 1.56
N SER A 112 2.27 -2.01 1.06
CA SER A 112 0.84 -1.72 1.12
C SER A 112 -0.01 -2.83 0.48
N LEU A 113 0.38 -3.29 -0.72
CA LEU A 113 -0.28 -4.40 -1.43
C LEU A 113 -0.09 -5.74 -0.71
N THR A 114 1.10 -6.01 -0.15
CA THR A 114 1.37 -7.24 0.59
C THR A 114 0.41 -7.38 1.77
N ILE A 115 0.27 -6.34 2.60
CA ILE A 115 -0.63 -6.34 3.77
C ILE A 115 -2.08 -6.49 3.30
N ALA A 116 -2.51 -5.69 2.34
CA ALA A 116 -3.88 -5.70 1.84
C ALA A 116 -4.27 -7.05 1.23
N CYS A 117 -3.43 -7.64 0.39
CA CYS A 117 -3.70 -8.91 -0.25
C CYS A 117 -3.72 -10.07 0.75
N GLN A 118 -2.81 -10.09 1.74
CA GLN A 118 -2.87 -11.08 2.83
C GLN A 118 -4.20 -10.97 3.60
N HIS A 119 -4.61 -9.75 3.92
CA HIS A 119 -5.86 -9.50 4.63
C HIS A 119 -7.09 -9.93 3.81
N LEU A 120 -7.17 -9.52 2.54
CA LEU A 120 -8.25 -9.90 1.63
C LEU A 120 -8.31 -11.41 1.40
N ALA A 121 -7.16 -12.07 1.17
CA ALA A 121 -7.10 -13.52 1.01
C ALA A 121 -7.64 -14.25 2.25
N ARG A 122 -7.31 -13.77 3.46
CA ARG A 122 -7.85 -14.30 4.71
C ARG A 122 -9.36 -14.12 4.80
N LEU A 123 -9.87 -12.94 4.45
CA LEU A 123 -11.32 -12.69 4.47
C LEU A 123 -12.07 -13.54 3.46
N LEU A 124 -11.57 -13.64 2.23
CA LEU A 124 -12.19 -14.40 1.13
C LEU A 124 -12.23 -15.91 1.36
N LYS A 125 -11.39 -16.46 2.26
CA LYS A 125 -11.49 -17.86 2.69
C LYS A 125 -12.77 -18.16 3.47
N SER A 126 -13.33 -17.17 4.16
CA SER A 126 -14.44 -17.38 5.10
C SER A 126 -15.71 -16.63 4.73
N TYR A 127 -15.62 -15.63 3.87
CA TYR A 127 -16.71 -14.72 3.55
C TYR A 127 -16.86 -14.54 2.04
N SER A 128 -18.07 -14.18 1.60
CA SER A 128 -18.29 -13.77 0.21
C SER A 128 -17.53 -12.47 -0.09
N MET A 129 -17.29 -12.20 -1.38
CA MET A 129 -16.58 -10.99 -1.84
C MET A 129 -17.21 -9.71 -1.27
N ASP A 130 -18.53 -9.58 -1.29
CA ASP A 130 -19.23 -8.41 -0.77
C ASP A 130 -19.02 -8.19 0.73
N VAL A 131 -18.98 -9.27 1.49
CA VAL A 131 -18.73 -9.22 2.93
C VAL A 131 -17.26 -8.85 3.18
N ALA A 132 -16.33 -9.45 2.42
CA ALA A 132 -14.91 -9.16 2.52
C ALA A 132 -14.60 -7.68 2.17
N ILE A 133 -15.23 -7.12 1.13
CA ILE A 133 -15.11 -5.70 0.76
C ILE A 133 -15.57 -4.81 1.92
N GLN A 134 -16.74 -5.08 2.50
CA GLN A 134 -17.24 -4.28 3.61
C GLN A 134 -16.36 -4.41 4.86
N MET A 135 -15.90 -5.63 5.18
CA MET A 135 -14.99 -5.87 6.30
C MET A 135 -13.62 -5.19 6.11
N TYR A 136 -13.16 -5.06 4.88
CA TYR A 136 -11.94 -4.31 4.58
C TYR A 136 -12.05 -2.85 5.06
N ASN A 137 -13.21 -2.22 4.83
CA ASN A 137 -13.45 -0.83 5.20
C ASN A 137 -13.75 -0.64 6.70
N VAL A 138 -14.72 -1.39 7.26
CA VAL A 138 -15.19 -1.16 8.65
C VAL A 138 -14.52 -2.07 9.67
N GLY A 139 -13.61 -2.93 9.23
CA GLY A 139 -13.01 -3.98 10.03
C GLY A 139 -13.97 -5.13 10.32
N GLU A 140 -13.42 -6.31 10.57
CA GLU A 140 -14.21 -7.53 10.86
C GLU A 140 -15.08 -7.36 12.11
N THR A 141 -14.53 -6.74 13.16
CA THR A 141 -15.26 -6.47 14.40
C THR A 141 -16.42 -5.48 14.18
N GLY A 142 -16.17 -4.41 13.39
CA GLY A 142 -17.23 -3.44 13.05
C GLY A 142 -18.36 -4.11 12.29
N TYR A 143 -18.05 -4.92 11.30
CA TYR A 143 -19.04 -5.67 10.52
C TYR A 143 -19.86 -6.63 11.39
N LYS A 144 -19.21 -7.40 12.29
CA LYS A 144 -19.87 -8.32 13.22
C LYS A 144 -20.80 -7.59 14.21
N ARG A 145 -20.50 -6.34 14.54
CA ARG A 145 -21.36 -5.47 15.35
C ARG A 145 -22.50 -4.82 14.57
N GLY A 146 -22.67 -5.15 13.29
CA GLY A 146 -23.77 -4.65 12.47
C GLY A 146 -23.45 -3.41 11.62
N ILE A 147 -22.23 -2.88 11.65
CA ILE A 147 -21.82 -1.77 10.78
C ILE A 147 -21.75 -2.27 9.34
N ARG A 148 -22.30 -1.49 8.41
CA ARG A 148 -22.33 -1.83 6.97
C ARG A 148 -21.79 -0.67 6.13
N ALA A 149 -20.80 -0.97 5.29
CA ALA A 149 -20.19 -0.02 4.38
C ALA A 149 -20.83 -0.12 2.99
N LYS A 150 -22.13 0.16 2.87
CA LYS A 150 -22.86 -0.02 1.61
C LYS A 150 -22.34 0.86 0.48
N ASP A 151 -22.13 2.15 0.73
CA ASP A 151 -21.62 3.09 -0.27
C ASP A 151 -20.19 2.73 -0.73
N TYR A 152 -19.39 2.23 0.20
CA TYR A 152 -18.05 1.72 -0.12
C TYR A 152 -18.13 0.48 -1.02
N LEU A 153 -18.98 -0.48 -0.69
CA LEU A 153 -19.23 -1.67 -1.49
C LEU A 153 -19.65 -1.31 -2.91
N GLU A 154 -20.58 -0.39 -3.08
CA GLU A 154 -21.07 0.05 -4.39
C GLU A 154 -19.96 0.70 -5.23
N LYS A 155 -19.14 1.56 -4.62
CA LYS A 155 -17.98 2.15 -5.29
C LYS A 155 -16.99 1.09 -5.75
N VAL A 156 -16.64 0.13 -4.89
CA VAL A 156 -15.72 -0.96 -5.24
C VAL A 156 -16.29 -1.80 -6.38
N ARG A 157 -17.57 -2.17 -6.33
CA ARG A 157 -18.23 -2.92 -7.42
C ARG A 157 -18.18 -2.18 -8.75
N THR A 158 -18.44 -0.88 -8.74
CA THR A 158 -18.38 -0.04 -9.97
C THR A 158 -17.00 -0.14 -10.63
N TYR A 159 -15.91 -0.02 -9.87
CA TYR A 159 -14.56 -0.13 -10.42
C TYR A 159 -14.17 -1.58 -10.77
N TYR A 160 -14.64 -2.56 -10.02
CA TYR A 160 -14.44 -3.98 -10.30
C TYR A 160 -15.06 -4.37 -11.65
N GLU A 161 -16.32 -3.99 -11.91
CA GLU A 161 -17.01 -4.25 -13.16
C GLU A 161 -16.38 -3.48 -14.35
N ALA A 162 -15.94 -2.24 -14.12
CA ALA A 162 -15.27 -1.46 -15.15
C ALA A 162 -13.93 -2.08 -15.57
N TYR A 163 -13.14 -2.59 -14.62
CA TYR A 163 -11.88 -3.27 -14.91
C TYR A 163 -12.06 -4.54 -15.76
N ASN A 164 -13.10 -5.32 -15.51
CA ASN A 164 -13.37 -6.57 -16.23
C ASN A 164 -13.94 -6.35 -17.65
N LYS A 165 -14.25 -5.12 -18.03
CA LYS A 165 -14.72 -4.76 -19.39
C LYS A 165 -13.58 -4.27 -20.31
N THR A 166 -12.37 -4.07 -19.76
CA THR A 166 -11.17 -3.62 -20.47
C THR A 166 -10.30 -4.78 -20.87
#